data_dd6586068c4fd2fac66744c571751a19
#
_entry.id   dd6586068c4fd2fac66744c571751a19
#
_cell.length_a   1.000
_cell.length_b   1.000
_cell.length_c   1.000
_cell.angle_alpha   90.00
_cell.angle_beta   90.00
_cell.angle_gamma   90.00
#
_symmetry.space_group_name_H-M   'P 1'
#
loop_
_entity.id
_entity.type
_entity.pdbx_description
1 polymer ?
#
loop_
_entity_poly.entity_id
_entity_poly.type
_entity_poly.pdbx_seq_one_letter_code
_entity_poly.pdbx_strand_id
1 'polypeptide(L)'
;KALTNLSNIGDQYLDPSYDPGNVYSIPYQGGVAAIGVNTDKVKTDIKGYKDLFDSSLKGQIVALDDYRAVIGMTERSMGLSMNETDTSKLSKVADKLQTIKDNIAVYDSDSPKSSLISGDCNVSYCWAAEIALAMDENPAIKIVFPEEGAYKFIDNWAICKGAKNYDNAMKFINYM
;
A
#
# COMPACT_ATOMS: atom_id res chain seq x y z
N LYS A 1 1.14 2.65 -32.81
CA LYS A 1 2.30 3.57 -32.79
C LYS A 1 3.16 3.21 -31.61
N ALA A 2 4.47 3.09 -31.77
CA ALA A 2 5.38 2.84 -30.67
C ALA A 2 5.50 4.10 -29.79
N LEU A 3 5.60 3.92 -28.49
CA LEU A 3 5.97 4.98 -27.55
C LEU A 3 7.48 5.20 -27.71
N THR A 4 7.88 6.39 -28.13
CA THR A 4 9.30 6.68 -28.42
C THR A 4 10.14 6.81 -27.17
N ASN A 5 9.50 7.16 -26.03
CA ASN A 5 10.17 7.36 -24.74
C ASN A 5 10.14 6.11 -23.84
N LEU A 6 9.68 4.97 -24.35
CA LEU A 6 9.63 3.73 -23.57
C LEU A 6 11.01 3.32 -23.03
N SER A 7 12.08 3.65 -23.75
CA SER A 7 13.46 3.40 -23.33
C SER A 7 13.91 4.20 -22.08
N ASN A 8 13.10 5.17 -21.62
CA ASN A 8 13.38 5.92 -20.39
C ASN A 8 12.90 5.16 -19.15
N ILE A 9 12.10 4.10 -19.33
CA ILE A 9 11.65 3.26 -18.22
C ILE A 9 12.73 2.22 -17.91
N GLY A 10 13.08 2.08 -16.64
CA GLY A 10 14.08 1.10 -16.23
C GLY A 10 13.64 -0.34 -16.53
N ASP A 11 14.54 -1.17 -17.04
CA ASP A 11 14.28 -2.53 -17.49
C ASP A 11 13.57 -3.41 -16.44
N GLN A 12 13.83 -3.16 -15.13
CA GLN A 12 13.22 -3.90 -14.03
C GLN A 12 11.71 -3.68 -13.89
N TYR A 13 11.13 -2.72 -14.60
CA TYR A 13 9.70 -2.41 -14.61
C TYR A 13 9.02 -2.82 -15.91
N LEU A 14 9.79 -3.21 -16.91
CA LEU A 14 9.28 -3.68 -18.19
C LEU A 14 9.03 -5.20 -18.17
N ASP A 15 8.22 -5.66 -19.10
CA ASP A 15 7.88 -7.10 -19.27
C ASP A 15 7.32 -7.75 -17.97
N PRO A 16 6.34 -7.11 -17.29
CA PRO A 16 5.79 -7.68 -16.07
C PRO A 16 4.97 -8.94 -16.37
N SER A 17 4.94 -9.88 -15.44
CA SER A 17 4.24 -11.15 -15.60
C SER A 17 2.73 -11.04 -15.89
N TYR A 18 2.11 -9.93 -15.51
CA TYR A 18 0.68 -9.63 -15.78
C TYR A 18 0.45 -8.99 -17.16
N ASP A 19 1.49 -8.51 -17.84
CA ASP A 19 1.43 -7.93 -19.19
C ASP A 19 2.74 -8.18 -19.93
N PRO A 20 3.03 -9.44 -20.32
CA PRO A 20 4.26 -9.78 -21.02
C PRO A 20 4.43 -8.96 -22.29
N GLY A 21 5.61 -8.36 -22.44
CA GLY A 21 5.94 -7.48 -23.57
C GLY A 21 5.31 -6.10 -23.49
N ASN A 22 4.67 -5.70 -22.40
CA ASN A 22 3.99 -4.40 -22.23
C ASN A 22 3.00 -4.09 -23.38
N VAL A 23 2.15 -5.08 -23.71
CA VAL A 23 1.21 -5.00 -24.83
C VAL A 23 0.06 -4.03 -24.53
N TYR A 24 -0.38 -3.97 -23.28
CA TYR A 24 -1.58 -3.25 -22.85
C TYR A 24 -1.31 -2.11 -21.88
N SER A 25 -0.18 -2.11 -21.20
CA SER A 25 0.09 -1.18 -20.11
C SER A 25 1.55 -0.72 -20.08
N ILE A 26 1.75 0.47 -19.53
CA ILE A 26 3.07 1.08 -19.34
C ILE A 26 3.21 1.47 -17.87
N PRO A 27 4.28 1.06 -17.17
CA PRO A 27 4.54 1.45 -15.81
C PRO A 27 4.62 2.97 -15.66
N TYR A 28 4.00 3.50 -14.59
CA TYR A 28 3.93 4.93 -14.34
C TYR A 28 4.62 5.30 -13.02
N GLN A 29 4.16 4.72 -11.93
CA GLN A 29 4.73 4.94 -10.61
C GLN A 29 4.62 3.66 -9.79
N GLY A 30 5.38 3.59 -8.70
CA GLY A 30 5.30 2.50 -7.77
C GLY A 30 5.58 2.96 -6.36
N GLY A 31 5.16 2.17 -5.41
CA GLY A 31 5.36 2.44 -4.00
C GLY A 31 5.15 1.22 -3.15
N VAL A 32 5.16 1.47 -1.84
CA VAL A 32 4.88 0.44 -0.85
C VAL A 32 3.93 0.98 0.21
N ALA A 33 3.12 0.11 0.80
CA ALA A 33 2.47 0.40 2.05
C ALA A 33 3.41 0.06 3.20
N ALA A 34 3.44 0.93 4.21
CA ALA A 34 4.28 0.80 5.38
C ALA A 34 3.50 1.13 6.66
N ILE A 35 4.14 1.06 7.79
CA ILE A 35 3.54 1.40 9.08
C ILE A 35 4.12 2.74 9.53
N GLY A 36 3.26 3.71 9.84
CA GLY A 36 3.63 4.95 10.49
C GLY A 36 3.36 4.85 11.99
N VAL A 37 4.28 5.31 12.83
CA VAL A 37 4.16 5.21 14.28
C VAL A 37 4.55 6.54 14.92
N ASN A 38 3.67 7.09 15.75
CA ASN A 38 4.00 8.20 16.64
C ASN A 38 4.72 7.67 17.89
N THR A 39 6.04 7.79 17.93
CA THR A 39 6.89 7.20 18.97
C THR A 39 6.76 7.86 20.34
N ASP A 40 6.20 9.07 20.41
CA ASP A 40 5.90 9.74 21.68
C ASP A 40 4.69 9.13 22.37
N LYS A 41 3.74 8.61 21.60
CA LYS A 41 2.45 8.09 22.06
C LYS A 41 2.44 6.57 22.16
N VAL A 42 3.01 5.88 21.18
CA VAL A 42 3.04 4.41 21.11
C VAL A 42 4.30 3.88 21.77
N LYS A 43 4.13 3.03 22.79
CA LYS A 43 5.26 2.40 23.50
C LYS A 43 5.53 0.96 23.05
N THR A 44 4.58 0.36 22.31
CA THR A 44 4.77 -0.94 21.68
C THR A 44 5.85 -0.84 20.62
N ASP A 45 6.82 -1.73 20.66
CA ASP A 45 7.90 -1.81 19.64
C ASP A 45 7.34 -2.48 18.37
N ILE A 46 6.87 -1.65 17.44
CA ILE A 46 6.26 -2.10 16.19
C ILE A 46 7.36 -2.34 15.16
N LYS A 47 7.51 -3.59 14.70
CA LYS A 47 8.47 -4.02 13.68
C LYS A 47 7.81 -4.59 12.44
N GLY A 48 6.55 -5.01 12.57
CA GLY A 48 5.86 -5.66 11.47
C GLY A 48 4.35 -5.69 11.64
N TYR A 49 3.74 -6.39 10.71
CA TYR A 49 2.29 -6.52 10.68
C TYR A 49 1.70 -7.24 11.90
N LYS A 50 2.45 -8.17 12.48
CA LYS A 50 2.01 -8.91 13.68
C LYS A 50 1.70 -7.98 14.84
N ASP A 51 2.50 -6.92 14.99
CA ASP A 51 2.41 -6.00 16.10
C ASP A 51 1.15 -5.12 16.04
N LEU A 52 0.57 -4.95 14.83
CA LEU A 52 -0.67 -4.19 14.64
C LEU A 52 -1.89 -4.88 15.29
N PHE A 53 -1.77 -6.17 15.63
CA PHE A 53 -2.81 -6.94 16.29
C PHE A 53 -2.75 -6.86 17.84
N ASP A 54 -1.77 -6.13 18.39
CA ASP A 54 -1.67 -5.92 19.82
C ASP A 54 -2.86 -5.10 20.34
N SER A 55 -3.52 -5.58 21.39
CA SER A 55 -4.70 -4.95 21.96
C SER A 55 -4.43 -3.58 22.60
N SER A 56 -3.19 -3.24 22.90
CA SER A 56 -2.79 -1.90 23.35
C SER A 56 -3.02 -0.82 22.29
N LEU A 57 -3.17 -1.21 21.03
CA LEU A 57 -3.44 -0.32 19.89
C LEU A 57 -4.93 -0.08 19.63
N LYS A 58 -5.81 -0.47 20.56
CA LYS A 58 -7.25 -0.33 20.40
C LYS A 58 -7.66 1.10 20.05
N GLY A 59 -8.32 1.27 18.89
CA GLY A 59 -8.80 2.55 18.38
C GLY A 59 -7.70 3.53 18.00
N GLN A 60 -6.47 3.06 17.73
CA GLN A 60 -5.32 3.91 17.43
C GLN A 60 -4.80 3.82 16.01
N ILE A 61 -5.37 2.95 15.18
CA ILE A 61 -4.85 2.70 13.82
C ILE A 61 -5.73 3.37 12.79
N VAL A 62 -5.14 4.14 11.87
CA VAL A 62 -5.70 4.45 10.56
C VAL A 62 -5.16 3.43 9.55
N ALA A 63 -6.05 2.73 8.86
CA ALA A 63 -5.69 1.74 7.85
C ALA A 63 -6.17 2.16 6.46
N LEU A 64 -5.52 1.65 5.42
CA LEU A 64 -5.99 1.82 4.05
C LEU A 64 -7.41 1.28 3.89
N ASP A 65 -8.28 2.04 3.21
CA ASP A 65 -9.56 1.55 2.69
C ASP A 65 -9.31 0.79 1.37
N ASP A 66 -8.49 -0.24 1.48
CA ASP A 66 -8.12 -1.16 0.40
C ASP A 66 -8.10 -2.59 0.94
N TYR A 67 -9.09 -3.38 0.53
CA TYR A 67 -9.23 -4.76 1.00
C TYR A 67 -8.01 -5.63 0.66
N ARG A 68 -7.33 -5.40 -0.48
CA ARG A 68 -6.13 -6.16 -0.85
C ARG A 68 -4.98 -5.87 0.10
N ALA A 69 -4.77 -4.59 0.43
CA ALA A 69 -3.73 -4.18 1.37
C ALA A 69 -3.99 -4.75 2.77
N VAL A 70 -5.23 -4.63 3.27
CA VAL A 70 -5.58 -5.06 4.63
C VAL A 70 -5.60 -6.59 4.77
N ILE A 71 -6.15 -7.32 3.79
CA ILE A 71 -6.10 -8.78 3.77
C ILE A 71 -4.66 -9.26 3.61
N GLY A 72 -3.89 -8.68 2.66
CA GLY A 72 -2.50 -9.04 2.43
C GLY A 72 -1.60 -8.78 3.64
N MET A 73 -1.80 -7.69 4.37
CA MET A 73 -1.15 -7.44 5.65
C MET A 73 -1.44 -8.57 6.65
N THR A 74 -2.70 -8.99 6.75
CA THR A 74 -3.10 -10.08 7.65
C THR A 74 -2.47 -11.40 7.22
N GLU A 75 -2.49 -11.73 5.93
CA GLU A 75 -1.81 -12.91 5.37
C GLU A 75 -0.32 -12.92 5.73
N ARG A 76 0.38 -11.79 5.54
CA ARG A 76 1.80 -11.66 5.88
C ARG A 76 2.05 -11.83 7.36
N SER A 77 1.19 -11.27 8.23
CA SER A 77 1.28 -11.46 9.68
C SER A 77 1.19 -12.94 10.11
N MET A 78 0.61 -13.78 9.27
CA MET A 78 0.48 -15.23 9.45
C MET A 78 1.56 -16.02 8.70
N GLY A 79 2.53 -15.38 8.05
CA GLY A 79 3.57 -16.01 7.25
C GLY A 79 3.09 -16.54 5.89
N LEU A 80 1.94 -16.11 5.42
CA LEU A 80 1.37 -16.50 4.13
C LEU A 80 1.81 -15.53 3.01
N SER A 81 1.56 -15.92 1.77
CA SER A 81 1.68 -15.03 0.61
C SER A 81 0.54 -14.02 0.60
N MET A 82 0.78 -12.77 0.16
CA MET A 82 -0.29 -11.79 -0.13
C MET A 82 -1.18 -12.18 -1.31
N ASN A 83 -0.83 -13.24 -2.01
CA ASN A 83 -1.60 -13.82 -3.12
C ASN A 83 -2.00 -15.27 -2.79
N GLU A 84 -2.32 -15.56 -1.53
CA GLU A 84 -2.80 -16.87 -1.11
C GLU A 84 -4.15 -17.19 -1.78
N THR A 85 -4.31 -18.42 -2.25
CA THR A 85 -5.53 -18.88 -2.93
C THR A 85 -6.17 -20.09 -2.27
N ASP A 86 -5.51 -20.67 -1.29
CA ASP A 86 -6.05 -21.81 -0.53
C ASP A 86 -7.18 -21.33 0.39
N THR A 87 -8.40 -21.76 0.08
CA THR A 87 -9.60 -21.34 0.82
C THR A 87 -9.57 -21.72 2.31
N SER A 88 -8.89 -22.82 2.67
CA SER A 88 -8.75 -23.25 4.06
C SER A 88 -7.86 -22.31 4.87
N LYS A 89 -6.83 -21.74 4.23
CA LYS A 89 -5.97 -20.71 4.82
C LYS A 89 -6.67 -19.37 4.86
N LEU A 90 -7.37 -18.99 3.78
CA LEU A 90 -8.14 -17.74 3.72
C LEU A 90 -9.24 -17.67 4.78
N SER A 91 -9.86 -18.79 5.14
CA SER A 91 -10.77 -18.84 6.28
C SER A 91 -10.09 -18.42 7.59
N LYS A 92 -8.88 -18.91 7.84
CA LYS A 92 -8.09 -18.52 9.03
C LYS A 92 -7.64 -17.06 8.98
N VAL A 93 -7.35 -16.55 7.79
CA VAL A 93 -7.03 -15.12 7.58
C VAL A 93 -8.25 -14.27 7.94
N ALA A 94 -9.45 -14.67 7.54
CA ALA A 94 -10.70 -13.97 7.88
C ALA A 94 -10.93 -13.95 9.40
N ASP A 95 -10.69 -15.06 10.10
CA ASP A 95 -10.77 -15.12 11.57
C ASP A 95 -9.73 -14.18 12.23
N LYS A 96 -8.50 -14.21 11.73
CA LYS A 96 -7.44 -13.33 12.22
C LYS A 96 -7.76 -11.86 11.99
N LEU A 97 -8.30 -11.51 10.81
CA LEU A 97 -8.68 -10.15 10.46
C LEU A 97 -9.73 -9.57 11.42
N GLN A 98 -10.64 -10.38 11.97
CA GLN A 98 -11.59 -9.90 12.97
C GLN A 98 -10.89 -9.40 14.24
N THR A 99 -9.72 -9.92 14.57
CA THR A 99 -9.02 -9.53 15.82
C THR A 99 -8.37 -8.14 15.75
N ILE A 100 -8.10 -7.59 14.54
CA ILE A 100 -7.56 -6.22 14.42
C ILE A 100 -8.67 -5.16 14.38
N LYS A 101 -9.92 -5.56 14.19
CA LYS A 101 -11.05 -4.65 13.98
C LYS A 101 -11.15 -3.57 15.07
N ASP A 102 -10.94 -3.95 16.32
CA ASP A 102 -11.02 -3.02 17.44
C ASP A 102 -9.84 -2.04 17.52
N ASN A 103 -8.71 -2.38 16.87
CA ASN A 103 -7.53 -1.52 16.81
C ASN A 103 -7.66 -0.43 15.74
N ILE A 104 -8.43 -0.70 14.67
CA ILE A 104 -8.63 0.24 13.58
C ILE A 104 -9.73 1.23 13.98
N ALA A 105 -9.36 2.52 14.06
CA ALA A 105 -10.29 3.61 14.30
C ALA A 105 -11.00 4.04 13.01
N VAL A 106 -10.26 4.07 11.90
CA VAL A 106 -10.74 4.57 10.61
C VAL A 106 -10.04 3.89 9.44
N TYR A 107 -10.77 3.70 8.35
CA TYR A 107 -10.23 3.33 7.05
C TYR A 107 -10.19 4.57 6.16
N ASP A 108 -9.00 4.93 5.65
CA ASP A 108 -8.78 6.09 4.80
C ASP A 108 -7.60 5.82 3.86
N SER A 109 -7.83 5.90 2.55
CA SER A 109 -6.78 5.78 1.52
C SER A 109 -6.37 7.11 0.90
N ASP A 110 -7.16 8.17 1.14
CA ASP A 110 -6.97 9.45 0.47
C ASP A 110 -6.05 10.40 1.27
N SER A 111 -6.21 10.43 2.60
CA SER A 111 -5.45 11.35 3.46
C SER A 111 -5.12 10.77 4.85
N PRO A 112 -4.58 9.54 4.92
CA PRO A 112 -4.31 8.87 6.21
C PRO A 112 -3.31 9.63 7.07
N LYS A 113 -2.41 10.42 6.47
CA LYS A 113 -1.47 11.29 7.18
C LYS A 113 -2.16 12.29 8.12
N SER A 114 -3.36 12.76 7.76
CA SER A 114 -4.07 13.76 8.57
C SER A 114 -4.39 13.23 9.96
N SER A 115 -4.82 11.96 10.08
CA SER A 115 -5.08 11.31 11.36
C SER A 115 -3.83 11.11 12.20
N LEU A 116 -2.66 10.87 11.56
CA LEU A 116 -1.37 10.78 12.26
C LEU A 116 -0.89 12.14 12.76
N ILE A 117 -1.02 13.19 11.95
CA ILE A 117 -0.57 14.54 12.27
C ILE A 117 -1.42 15.13 13.40
N SER A 118 -2.75 15.00 13.31
CA SER A 118 -3.68 15.48 14.35
C SER A 118 -3.56 14.70 15.66
N GLY A 119 -3.08 13.47 15.61
CA GLY A 119 -3.02 12.56 16.76
C GLY A 119 -4.34 11.84 17.05
N ASP A 120 -5.31 11.89 16.14
CA ASP A 120 -6.54 11.08 16.23
C ASP A 120 -6.21 9.58 16.12
N CYS A 121 -5.17 9.25 15.32
CA CYS A 121 -4.54 7.93 15.30
C CYS A 121 -3.04 8.07 15.59
N ASN A 122 -2.48 7.11 16.30
CA ASN A 122 -1.05 7.11 16.63
C ASN A 122 -0.25 6.08 15.83
N VAL A 123 -0.94 5.22 15.11
CA VAL A 123 -0.38 4.24 14.17
C VAL A 123 -1.11 4.35 12.85
N SER A 124 -0.41 4.16 11.74
CA SER A 124 -1.03 3.98 10.43
C SER A 124 -0.53 2.73 9.73
N TYR A 125 -1.36 2.14 8.91
CA TYR A 125 -0.97 1.25 7.82
C TYR A 125 -1.43 1.89 6.52
N CYS A 126 -0.52 2.58 5.84
CA CYS A 126 -0.84 3.37 4.66
C CYS A 126 0.34 3.50 3.69
N TRP A 127 0.17 4.28 2.63
CA TRP A 127 1.21 4.52 1.64
C TRP A 127 2.42 5.19 2.29
N ALA A 128 3.62 4.69 2.00
CA ALA A 128 4.87 5.22 2.56
C ALA A 128 5.07 6.72 2.28
N ALA A 129 4.58 7.22 1.14
CA ALA A 129 4.62 8.64 0.80
C ALA A 129 3.79 9.50 1.78
N GLU A 130 2.62 9.03 2.21
CA GLU A 130 1.78 9.72 3.19
C GLU A 130 2.45 9.77 4.57
N ILE A 131 3.15 8.69 4.94
CA ILE A 131 3.92 8.67 6.20
C ILE A 131 5.10 9.64 6.12
N ALA A 132 5.80 9.69 4.98
CA ALA A 132 6.89 10.65 4.78
C ALA A 132 6.42 12.10 4.94
N LEU A 133 5.28 12.46 4.35
CA LEU A 133 4.68 13.79 4.52
C LEU A 133 4.30 14.05 5.99
N ALA A 134 3.79 13.05 6.69
CA ALA A 134 3.48 13.20 8.12
C ALA A 134 4.73 13.40 8.97
N MET A 135 5.86 12.75 8.62
CA MET A 135 7.15 12.92 9.30
C MET A 135 7.72 14.33 9.16
N ASP A 136 7.49 14.99 8.02
CA ASP A 136 7.91 16.38 7.79
C ASP A 136 7.18 17.36 8.74
N GLU A 137 5.92 17.07 9.05
CA GLU A 137 5.11 17.90 9.96
C GLU A 137 5.26 17.53 11.44
N ASN A 138 5.50 16.24 11.73
CA ASN A 138 5.67 15.76 13.10
C ASN A 138 6.87 14.79 13.20
N PRO A 139 8.03 15.27 13.71
CA PRO A 139 9.25 14.46 13.83
C PRO A 139 9.15 13.23 14.75
N ALA A 140 8.11 13.14 15.59
CA ALA A 140 7.85 11.96 16.41
C ALA A 140 7.27 10.80 15.60
N ILE A 141 6.76 11.07 14.40
CA ILE A 141 6.28 10.03 13.49
C ILE A 141 7.49 9.36 12.83
N LYS A 142 7.51 8.05 12.82
CA LYS A 142 8.53 7.23 12.17
C LYS A 142 7.88 6.23 11.24
N ILE A 143 8.57 5.96 10.12
CA ILE A 143 8.17 4.91 9.20
C ILE A 143 8.82 3.57 9.61
N VAL A 144 8.04 2.51 9.57
CA VAL A 144 8.48 1.13 9.78
C VAL A 144 8.12 0.32 8.54
N PHE A 145 9.13 -0.24 7.89
CA PHE A 145 8.94 -1.23 6.84
C PHE A 145 8.80 -2.60 7.50
N PRO A 146 7.68 -3.29 7.31
CA PRO A 146 7.40 -4.54 8.01
C PRO A 146 8.45 -5.63 7.76
N GLU A 147 8.90 -6.30 8.83
CA GLU A 147 9.85 -7.41 8.74
C GLU A 147 9.34 -8.57 7.87
N GLU A 148 8.03 -8.75 7.80
CA GLU A 148 7.38 -9.75 6.95
C GLU A 148 7.42 -9.41 5.45
N GLY A 149 7.88 -8.20 5.09
CA GLY A 149 7.91 -7.67 3.74
C GLY A 149 6.71 -6.78 3.43
N ALA A 150 7.00 -5.59 2.89
CA ALA A 150 5.99 -4.58 2.58
C ALA A 150 5.14 -4.94 1.36
N TYR A 151 3.88 -4.50 1.34
CA TYR A 151 3.02 -4.54 0.16
C TYR A 151 3.55 -3.55 -0.88
N LYS A 152 3.97 -4.07 -2.03
CA LYS A 152 4.47 -3.27 -3.17
C LYS A 152 3.40 -3.19 -4.25
N PHE A 153 3.24 -2.00 -4.84
CA PHE A 153 2.38 -1.79 -6.00
C PHE A 153 3.13 -1.09 -7.13
N ILE A 154 2.64 -1.26 -8.35
CA ILE A 154 3.08 -0.54 -9.55
C ILE A 154 1.83 -0.12 -10.31
N ASP A 155 1.62 1.18 -10.42
CA ASP A 155 0.55 1.75 -11.22
C ASP A 155 0.98 1.80 -12.68
N ASN A 156 0.03 1.58 -13.56
CA ASN A 156 0.27 1.54 -14.99
C ASN A 156 -0.71 2.43 -15.74
N TRP A 157 -0.23 3.06 -16.81
CA TRP A 157 -1.08 3.68 -17.81
C TRP A 157 -1.60 2.64 -18.78
N ALA A 158 -2.89 2.67 -19.07
CA ALA A 158 -3.53 1.87 -20.12
C ALA A 158 -4.59 2.70 -20.83
N ILE A 159 -4.80 2.45 -22.11
CA ILE A 159 -5.84 3.13 -22.89
C ILE A 159 -7.02 2.20 -23.07
N CYS A 160 -8.19 2.64 -22.62
CA CYS A 160 -9.43 1.85 -22.74
C CYS A 160 -9.77 1.56 -24.19
N LYS A 161 -10.26 0.34 -24.46
CA LYS A 161 -10.77 -0.03 -25.77
C LYS A 161 -11.88 0.92 -26.22
N GLY A 162 -11.75 1.45 -27.44
CA GLY A 162 -12.73 2.40 -27.98
C GLY A 162 -12.57 3.84 -27.51
N ALA A 163 -11.47 4.19 -26.86
CA ALA A 163 -11.16 5.58 -26.49
C ALA A 163 -11.20 6.49 -27.72
N LYS A 164 -12.05 7.55 -27.65
CA LYS A 164 -12.25 8.49 -28.77
C LYS A 164 -11.01 9.32 -29.07
N ASN A 165 -10.18 9.60 -28.07
CA ASN A 165 -9.02 10.44 -28.14
C ASN A 165 -7.72 9.62 -28.04
N TYR A 166 -7.65 8.46 -28.70
CA TYR A 166 -6.51 7.54 -28.62
C TYR A 166 -5.16 8.22 -28.89
N ASP A 167 -5.06 9.04 -29.96
CA ASP A 167 -3.80 9.70 -30.31
C ASP A 167 -3.33 10.71 -29.25
N ASN A 168 -4.26 11.40 -28.60
CA ASN A 168 -3.93 12.32 -27.49
C ASN A 168 -3.52 11.55 -26.24
N ALA A 169 -4.18 10.44 -25.94
CA ALA A 169 -3.78 9.56 -24.83
C ALA A 169 -2.37 9.01 -25.05
N MET A 170 -2.04 8.56 -26.27
CA MET A 170 -0.68 8.12 -26.62
C MET A 170 0.36 9.21 -26.48
N LYS A 171 0.04 10.46 -26.86
CA LYS A 171 0.96 11.60 -26.68
C LYS A 171 1.19 11.88 -25.20
N PHE A 172 0.13 11.85 -24.39
CA PHE A 172 0.21 12.07 -22.96
C PHE A 172 1.08 11.00 -22.27
N ILE A 173 0.81 9.72 -22.54
CA ILE A 173 1.60 8.61 -21.97
C ILE A 173 3.07 8.70 -22.41
N ASN A 174 3.34 9.11 -23.64
CA ASN A 174 4.71 9.25 -24.14
C ASN A 174 5.44 10.47 -23.56
N TYR A 175 4.70 11.45 -23.04
CA TYR A 175 5.25 12.63 -22.35
C TYR A 175 5.57 12.33 -20.89
N MET A 176 4.69 11.61 -20.17
CA MET A 176 4.87 11.20 -18.76
C MET A 176 6.02 10.23 -18.59
#